data_dec680416d08e64ff12f60d2dc9ad533
#
_entry.id   dec680416d08e64ff12f60d2dc9ad533
#
_cell.length_a   1.000
_cell.length_b   1.000
_cell.length_c   1.000
_cell.angle_alpha   90.00
_cell.angle_beta   90.00
_cell.angle_gamma   90.00
#
_symmetry.space_group_name_H-M   'P 1'
#
loop_
_entity.id
_entity.type
_entity.pdbx_description
1 polymer ?
#
loop_
_entity_poly.entity_id
_entity_poly.type
_entity_poly.pdbx_seq_one_letter_code
_entity_poly.pdbx_strand_id
1 'polypeptide(L)'
;MNSPVESRWAKSPGKIVSRLRAEYPDPLEDWKRFFMGSTSIKEALFKNDFPVDRPATVIRYFSVSEEFLVWKSNLHGRSRHRTKESTTSKPPKPPKEMSSLEKAKWAMKFRNLTPLFGDDEWVGCLQKGSTRAKYYKVRCNLCGTEYETWFSAGNCSKCPGCSKGAINSNKTKLLRVQKYCRDANVTPLFDSLDKPLSKGRGNYFPVRCNVCGTEFETMFYGRVSNHCPVCHKYSNSSSRVNKAIRIRKTFQSKGLSLTSGQDIVNQNTPSGHRNFYKVVCDTCGFVFSTYAGGGCPRCQSRSFRSHREEVVCKFLKDRGVVFVSNTKEVVSSTTGNRQEIDLLIPSLGVAFEFNGMYYHNSSPTGAKKDRTYHSNKTISCLSQGIKLHHIWEDCPDDLMFSIIESKLGLSKKLFARKLIIWDNADKRECSEFFEQNHIDGDNRHADRYFALRDEIGVIYCCLSLLRRRIQVSGDTHWEIGRFANKKHFTVVGGYSRLLKCAVKFLKTLGVTELISYCNRDISPDPESTFYSKFGFEYLGDSGPIYWYWSDKVVEINGKYYKGRISRQVVQKQKLLEHFLRNRLEVDPSDTERTLCSKLGLVPVYNSGNFKYRLLL
;
A
#
# COMPACT_ATOMS: atom_id res chain seq x y z
N MET A 1 38.13 39.69 -22.40
CA MET A 1 37.83 38.75 -23.52
C MET A 1 37.56 37.40 -22.90
N ASN A 2 36.32 37.13 -22.56
CA ASN A 2 35.88 35.81 -22.13
C ASN A 2 34.88 35.33 -23.17
N SER A 3 35.30 34.36 -23.97
CA SER A 3 34.44 33.67 -24.91
C SER A 3 33.35 32.91 -24.13
N PRO A 4 32.08 32.88 -24.60
CA PRO A 4 31.07 32.04 -23.99
C PRO A 4 31.45 30.58 -24.26
N VAL A 5 31.66 29.82 -23.21
CA VAL A 5 31.69 28.37 -23.27
C VAL A 5 30.31 27.96 -23.73
N GLU A 6 30.14 27.75 -25.03
CA GLU A 6 28.95 27.06 -25.57
C GLU A 6 28.87 25.71 -24.86
N SER A 7 27.81 25.53 -24.08
CA SER A 7 27.57 24.30 -23.35
C SER A 7 27.52 23.14 -24.36
N ARG A 8 28.54 22.31 -24.36
CA ARG A 8 28.71 21.11 -25.21
C ARG A 8 27.61 20.05 -24.98
N TRP A 9 26.59 20.38 -24.20
CA TRP A 9 25.57 19.41 -23.75
C TRP A 9 24.38 19.43 -24.68
N ALA A 10 24.54 18.63 -25.70
CA ALA A 10 23.59 18.49 -26.78
C ALA A 10 22.13 18.34 -26.34
N LYS A 11 21.36 19.11 -26.98
CA LYS A 11 19.93 19.27 -27.21
C LYS A 11 19.01 18.03 -27.17
N SER A 12 19.50 16.80 -26.89
CA SER A 12 18.64 15.61 -26.83
C SER A 12 18.29 15.24 -25.38
N PRO A 13 17.00 14.99 -25.06
CA PRO A 13 16.57 14.56 -23.75
C PRO A 13 17.29 13.31 -23.19
N GLY A 14 17.70 12.40 -24.08
CA GLY A 14 18.43 11.18 -23.71
C GLY A 14 19.79 11.45 -23.05
N LYS A 15 20.56 12.41 -23.54
CA LYS A 15 21.87 12.77 -22.94
C LYS A 15 21.72 13.42 -21.56
N ILE A 16 20.67 14.23 -21.38
CA ILE A 16 20.36 14.83 -20.08
C ILE A 16 20.04 13.72 -19.07
N VAL A 17 19.21 12.74 -19.43
CA VAL A 17 18.84 11.61 -18.55
C VAL A 17 20.06 10.73 -18.23
N SER A 18 20.95 10.47 -19.21
CA SER A 18 22.18 9.71 -18.98
C SER A 18 23.10 10.39 -17.98
N ARG A 19 23.25 11.72 -18.07
CA ARG A 19 24.03 12.50 -17.10
C ARG A 19 23.38 12.53 -15.70
N LEU A 20 22.06 12.70 -15.64
CA LEU A 20 21.33 12.64 -14.36
C LEU A 20 21.51 11.27 -13.69
N ARG A 21 21.47 10.18 -14.43
CA ARG A 21 21.71 8.84 -13.88
C ARG A 21 23.14 8.63 -13.39
N ALA A 22 24.11 9.29 -14.00
CA ALA A 22 25.51 9.20 -13.59
C ALA A 22 25.81 10.04 -12.33
N GLU A 23 25.27 11.26 -12.26
CA GLU A 23 25.58 12.23 -11.19
C GLU A 23 24.58 12.15 -10.01
N TYR A 24 23.36 11.69 -10.27
CA TYR A 24 22.23 11.59 -9.33
C TYR A 24 21.53 10.23 -9.50
N PRO A 25 22.20 9.12 -9.12
CA PRO A 25 21.72 7.75 -9.40
C PRO A 25 20.44 7.37 -8.64
N ASP A 26 20.16 7.98 -7.49
CA ASP A 26 18.96 7.78 -6.72
C ASP A 26 18.02 9.01 -6.80
N PRO A 27 17.09 9.04 -7.78
CA PRO A 27 16.20 10.19 -7.95
C PRO A 27 15.20 10.37 -6.78
N LEU A 28 15.04 9.38 -5.89
CA LEU A 28 14.18 9.50 -4.72
C LEU A 28 14.83 10.37 -3.62
N GLU A 29 16.14 10.32 -3.48
CA GLU A 29 16.89 11.07 -2.47
C GLU A 29 17.73 12.21 -3.06
N ASP A 30 18.34 12.00 -4.23
CA ASP A 30 19.26 12.94 -4.86
C ASP A 30 18.59 14.24 -5.33
N TRP A 31 17.25 14.27 -5.45
CA TRP A 31 16.57 15.52 -5.76
C TRP A 31 16.83 16.61 -4.72
N LYS A 32 16.98 16.24 -3.45
CA LYS A 32 17.33 17.18 -2.37
C LYS A 32 18.68 17.83 -2.65
N ARG A 33 19.69 17.03 -3.01
CA ARG A 33 21.03 17.49 -3.38
C ARG A 33 21.00 18.37 -4.62
N PHE A 34 20.22 18.00 -5.64
CA PHE A 34 20.10 18.77 -6.88
C PHE A 34 19.46 20.15 -6.67
N PHE A 35 18.43 20.23 -5.83
CA PHE A 35 17.64 21.44 -5.63
C PHE A 35 17.98 22.21 -4.35
N MET A 36 18.89 21.72 -3.51
CA MET A 36 19.25 22.32 -2.24
C MET A 36 19.73 23.77 -2.40
N GLY A 37 19.17 24.68 -1.59
CA GLY A 37 19.51 26.09 -1.61
C GLY A 37 19.08 26.85 -2.87
N SER A 38 18.25 26.27 -3.72
CA SER A 38 17.70 26.93 -4.90
C SER A 38 16.28 27.41 -4.66
N THR A 39 15.99 28.66 -5.07
CA THR A 39 14.66 29.27 -4.92
C THR A 39 13.75 29.01 -6.12
N SER A 40 14.31 28.45 -7.19
CA SER A 40 13.55 28.07 -8.40
C SER A 40 14.21 26.90 -9.13
N ILE A 41 13.40 26.21 -9.95
CA ILE A 41 13.91 25.13 -10.81
C ILE A 41 14.96 25.63 -11.80
N LYS A 42 14.79 26.82 -12.36
CA LYS A 42 15.76 27.43 -13.28
C LYS A 42 17.10 27.71 -12.59
N GLU A 43 17.08 28.18 -11.36
CA GLU A 43 18.28 28.42 -10.56
C GLU A 43 19.01 27.09 -10.25
N ALA A 44 18.29 26.03 -9.88
CA ALA A 44 18.88 24.73 -9.66
C ALA A 44 19.52 24.14 -10.93
N LEU A 45 18.88 24.28 -12.08
CA LEU A 45 19.44 23.87 -13.37
C LEU A 45 20.73 24.63 -13.68
N PHE A 46 20.74 25.93 -13.45
CA PHE A 46 21.92 26.78 -13.68
C PHE A 46 23.07 26.41 -12.73
N LYS A 47 22.79 26.22 -11.43
CA LYS A 47 23.81 25.86 -10.42
C LYS A 47 24.45 24.49 -10.70
N ASN A 48 23.71 23.56 -11.27
CA ASN A 48 24.20 22.20 -11.57
C ASN A 48 24.60 22.03 -13.06
N ASP A 49 24.75 23.13 -13.79
CA ASP A 49 25.18 23.15 -15.21
C ASP A 49 24.29 22.27 -16.12
N PHE A 50 22.98 22.31 -15.90
CA PHE A 50 21.99 21.66 -16.76
C PHE A 50 21.27 22.68 -17.65
N PRO A 51 20.80 22.27 -18.86
CA PRO A 51 20.14 23.18 -19.81
C PRO A 51 18.88 23.82 -19.23
N VAL A 52 18.85 25.14 -19.06
CA VAL A 52 17.75 25.91 -18.47
C VAL A 52 16.49 25.93 -19.33
N ASP A 53 16.65 25.67 -20.64
CA ASP A 53 15.56 25.55 -21.62
C ASP A 53 14.87 24.19 -21.61
N ARG A 54 15.42 23.21 -20.88
CA ARG A 54 14.89 21.84 -20.79
C ARG A 54 14.47 21.39 -19.38
N PRO A 55 13.76 22.21 -18.59
CA PRO A 55 13.40 21.88 -17.22
C PRO A 55 12.49 20.64 -17.12
N ALA A 56 11.67 20.40 -18.13
CA ALA A 56 10.72 19.27 -18.13
C ALA A 56 11.40 17.89 -18.05
N THR A 57 12.59 17.74 -18.63
CA THR A 57 13.34 16.48 -18.61
C THR A 57 13.87 16.18 -17.21
N VAL A 58 14.45 17.19 -16.54
CA VAL A 58 14.98 17.06 -15.17
C VAL A 58 13.87 16.88 -14.16
N ILE A 59 12.78 17.65 -14.30
CA ILE A 59 11.58 17.50 -13.46
C ILE A 59 11.02 16.08 -13.57
N ARG A 60 10.93 15.52 -14.79
CA ARG A 60 10.42 14.16 -15.00
C ARG A 60 11.32 13.12 -14.34
N TYR A 61 12.63 13.32 -14.35
CA TYR A 61 13.57 12.42 -13.70
C TYR A 61 13.34 12.31 -12.20
N PHE A 62 13.16 13.45 -11.50
CA PHE A 62 12.93 13.48 -10.07
C PHE A 62 11.47 13.32 -9.64
N SER A 63 10.51 13.31 -10.58
CA SER A 63 9.06 13.17 -10.28
C SER A 63 8.63 11.78 -9.77
N VAL A 64 9.55 10.87 -9.60
CA VAL A 64 9.34 9.58 -8.91
C VAL A 64 9.34 9.73 -7.39
N SER A 65 9.85 10.85 -6.85
CA SER A 65 9.82 11.19 -5.43
C SER A 65 8.57 11.99 -5.10
N GLU A 66 7.75 11.50 -4.17
CA GLU A 66 6.58 12.23 -3.66
C GLU A 66 6.98 13.49 -2.91
N GLU A 67 8.06 13.44 -2.14
CA GLU A 67 8.61 14.61 -1.43
C GLU A 67 9.05 15.71 -2.40
N PHE A 68 9.65 15.35 -3.54
CA PHE A 68 9.96 16.31 -4.60
C PHE A 68 8.72 16.96 -5.19
N LEU A 69 7.66 16.21 -5.41
CA LEU A 69 6.38 16.74 -5.93
C LEU A 69 5.75 17.73 -4.94
N VAL A 70 5.80 17.44 -3.63
CA VAL A 70 5.35 18.35 -2.56
C VAL A 70 6.22 19.60 -2.52
N TRP A 71 7.54 19.47 -2.52
CA TRP A 71 8.48 20.59 -2.56
C TRP A 71 8.25 21.48 -3.78
N LYS A 72 8.11 20.89 -4.97
CA LYS A 72 7.83 21.61 -6.21
C LYS A 72 6.51 22.38 -6.16
N SER A 73 5.46 21.82 -5.55
CA SER A 73 4.17 22.52 -5.39
C SER A 73 4.29 23.74 -4.48
N ASN A 74 5.12 23.65 -3.43
CA ASN A 74 5.37 24.74 -2.48
C ASN A 74 6.22 25.89 -3.07
N LEU A 75 7.09 25.62 -4.05
CA LEU A 75 7.82 26.66 -4.79
C LEU A 75 6.88 27.61 -5.55
N HIS A 76 5.78 27.12 -6.08
CA HIS A 76 4.78 27.93 -6.78
C HIS A 76 3.87 28.72 -5.83
N GLY A 77 3.86 28.41 -4.52
CA GLY A 77 3.09 29.11 -3.51
C GLY A 77 3.68 30.44 -3.03
N ARG A 78 4.95 30.76 -3.35
CA ARG A 78 5.66 31.98 -2.88
C ARG A 78 5.74 33.12 -3.89
N SER A 79 5.27 32.97 -5.11
CA SER A 79 5.21 34.04 -6.10
C SER A 79 3.91 34.83 -5.93
N ARG A 80 4.01 36.00 -5.29
CA ARG A 80 2.98 37.04 -5.31
C ARG A 80 2.94 37.65 -6.72
N HIS A 81 2.27 37.01 -7.64
CA HIS A 81 1.68 37.67 -8.78
C HIS A 81 0.31 37.08 -9.06
N ARG A 82 -0.68 37.95 -8.97
CA ARG A 82 -2.07 37.83 -9.37
C ARG A 82 -2.16 37.14 -10.73
N THR A 83 -2.21 35.85 -10.78
CA THR A 83 -2.79 35.15 -11.91
C THR A 83 -4.23 34.88 -11.54
N LYS A 84 -5.13 35.50 -12.32
CA LYS A 84 -6.53 35.12 -12.40
C LYS A 84 -6.56 33.59 -12.50
N GLU A 85 -7.11 32.91 -11.51
CA GLU A 85 -7.51 31.52 -11.66
C GLU A 85 -8.47 31.48 -12.86
N SER A 86 -7.92 31.22 -14.02
CA SER A 86 -8.71 30.83 -15.16
C SER A 86 -9.26 29.46 -14.86
N THR A 87 -10.54 29.36 -14.58
CA THR A 87 -11.31 28.11 -14.48
C THR A 87 -11.36 27.35 -15.81
N THR A 88 -10.26 27.35 -16.57
CA THR A 88 -10.12 26.74 -17.89
C THR A 88 -9.06 25.67 -17.94
N SER A 89 -8.88 24.88 -16.86
CA SER A 89 -8.13 23.63 -17.00
C SER A 89 -8.98 22.67 -17.85
N LYS A 90 -8.48 22.34 -19.04
CA LYS A 90 -9.03 21.21 -19.80
C LYS A 90 -8.94 19.98 -18.90
N PRO A 91 -9.98 19.13 -18.86
CA PRO A 91 -9.90 17.87 -18.10
C PRO A 91 -8.69 17.07 -18.56
N PRO A 92 -8.01 16.34 -17.66
CA PRO A 92 -6.99 15.39 -18.06
C PRO A 92 -7.60 14.42 -19.08
N LYS A 93 -6.82 13.93 -20.03
CA LYS A 93 -7.35 13.02 -21.07
C LYS A 93 -7.77 11.71 -20.39
N PRO A 94 -8.97 11.19 -20.69
CA PRO A 94 -9.40 9.89 -20.17
C PRO A 94 -8.49 8.79 -20.71
N PRO A 95 -8.33 7.66 -20.00
CA PRO A 95 -7.62 6.48 -20.48
C PRO A 95 -8.09 6.05 -21.87
N LYS A 96 -7.18 5.59 -22.73
CA LYS A 96 -7.49 5.22 -24.12
C LYS A 96 -8.49 4.06 -24.24
N GLU A 97 -8.48 3.17 -23.26
CA GLU A 97 -9.26 1.92 -23.23
C GLU A 97 -10.73 2.08 -22.82
N MET A 98 -11.13 3.26 -22.35
CA MET A 98 -12.53 3.51 -21.98
C MET A 98 -13.46 3.55 -23.18
N SER A 99 -14.67 2.99 -23.05
CA SER A 99 -15.76 3.13 -24.00
C SER A 99 -16.21 4.60 -24.14
N SER A 100 -17.01 4.91 -25.14
CA SER A 100 -17.51 6.28 -25.36
C SER A 100 -18.40 6.78 -24.21
N LEU A 101 -19.21 5.90 -23.63
CA LEU A 101 -20.06 6.20 -22.47
C LEU A 101 -19.24 6.44 -21.20
N GLU A 102 -18.24 5.58 -20.95
CA GLU A 102 -17.33 5.76 -19.81
C GLU A 102 -16.54 7.07 -19.89
N LYS A 103 -16.10 7.47 -21.09
CA LYS A 103 -15.46 8.77 -21.31
C LYS A 103 -16.41 9.94 -21.03
N ALA A 104 -17.70 9.80 -21.35
CA ALA A 104 -18.71 10.80 -21.03
C ALA A 104 -18.98 10.87 -19.52
N LYS A 105 -19.15 9.72 -18.84
CA LYS A 105 -19.30 9.64 -17.37
C LYS A 105 -18.09 10.24 -16.66
N TRP A 106 -16.88 10.01 -17.17
CA TRP A 106 -15.65 10.60 -16.67
C TRP A 106 -15.64 12.14 -16.81
N ALA A 107 -16.04 12.66 -17.98
CA ALA A 107 -16.16 14.11 -18.20
C ALA A 107 -17.21 14.75 -17.28
N MET A 108 -18.33 14.08 -17.04
CA MET A 108 -19.37 14.52 -16.10
C MET A 108 -18.83 14.57 -14.67
N LYS A 109 -18.12 13.53 -14.20
CA LYS A 109 -17.49 13.53 -12.87
C LYS A 109 -16.51 14.69 -12.70
N PHE A 110 -15.67 14.96 -13.70
CA PHE A 110 -14.73 16.07 -13.68
C PHE A 110 -15.42 17.45 -13.64
N ARG A 111 -16.58 17.58 -14.28
CA ARG A 111 -17.38 18.82 -14.33
C ARG A 111 -18.42 18.93 -13.20
N ASN A 112 -18.45 18.00 -12.25
CA ASN A 112 -19.47 17.92 -11.21
C ASN A 112 -20.90 17.91 -11.78
N LEU A 113 -21.15 17.02 -12.74
CA LEU A 113 -22.45 16.85 -13.38
C LEU A 113 -23.03 15.49 -13.04
N THR A 114 -24.36 15.44 -12.86
CA THR A 114 -25.13 14.20 -12.76
C THR A 114 -25.90 14.00 -14.06
N PRO A 115 -25.85 12.82 -14.70
CA PRO A 115 -26.67 12.52 -15.87
C PRO A 115 -28.14 12.47 -15.48
N LEU A 116 -29.01 12.99 -16.36
CA LEU A 116 -30.45 12.85 -16.30
C LEU A 116 -30.98 12.03 -17.48
N PHE A 117 -30.16 11.07 -17.94
CA PHE A 117 -30.46 10.13 -19.02
C PHE A 117 -29.97 8.75 -18.62
N GLY A 118 -30.64 7.69 -19.13
CA GLY A 118 -30.24 6.31 -18.93
C GLY A 118 -29.06 5.89 -19.83
N ASP A 119 -28.36 4.81 -19.46
CA ASP A 119 -27.25 4.28 -20.25
C ASP A 119 -27.72 3.74 -21.62
N ASP A 120 -28.97 3.34 -21.73
CA ASP A 120 -29.69 2.92 -22.93
C ASP A 120 -30.00 4.07 -23.90
N GLU A 121 -30.10 5.30 -23.39
CA GLU A 121 -30.26 6.51 -24.19
C GLU A 121 -28.95 7.01 -24.81
N TRP A 122 -27.82 6.39 -24.49
CA TRP A 122 -26.52 6.78 -24.97
C TRP A 122 -26.27 6.32 -26.40
N VAL A 123 -26.13 7.26 -27.34
CA VAL A 123 -25.86 6.97 -28.77
C VAL A 123 -24.49 7.45 -29.27
N GLY A 124 -23.61 7.89 -28.37
CA GLY A 124 -22.22 8.23 -28.68
C GLY A 124 -21.84 9.69 -28.51
N CYS A 125 -20.54 9.95 -28.64
CA CYS A 125 -19.94 11.29 -28.57
C CYS A 125 -20.02 12.03 -29.92
N LEU A 126 -19.92 13.35 -29.88
CA LEU A 126 -19.73 14.19 -31.05
C LEU A 126 -18.44 13.78 -31.78
N GLN A 127 -18.55 13.41 -33.05
CA GLN A 127 -17.40 13.16 -33.91
C GLN A 127 -16.87 14.46 -34.53
N LYS A 128 -15.55 14.59 -34.66
CA LYS A 128 -14.90 15.75 -35.29
C LYS A 128 -15.40 15.89 -36.75
N GLY A 129 -16.05 17.00 -37.07
CA GLY A 129 -16.60 17.27 -38.41
C GLY A 129 -18.07 16.91 -38.64
N SER A 130 -18.77 16.36 -37.64
CA SER A 130 -20.20 16.08 -37.72
C SER A 130 -21.02 17.32 -37.35
N THR A 131 -21.99 17.65 -38.19
CA THR A 131 -22.98 18.75 -37.97
C THR A 131 -24.16 18.31 -37.09
N ARG A 132 -24.28 17.02 -36.76
CA ARG A 132 -25.36 16.48 -35.90
C ARG A 132 -24.80 16.10 -34.54
N ALA A 133 -24.75 17.09 -33.63
CA ALA A 133 -24.45 16.84 -32.22
C ALA A 133 -25.69 16.29 -31.52
N LYS A 134 -25.53 15.18 -30.78
CA LYS A 134 -26.54 14.75 -29.82
C LYS A 134 -26.31 15.41 -28.48
N TYR A 135 -27.34 15.97 -27.92
CA TYR A 135 -27.32 16.63 -26.61
C TYR A 135 -27.97 15.73 -25.58
N TYR A 136 -27.43 15.75 -24.37
CA TYR A 136 -27.87 14.95 -23.23
C TYR A 136 -28.17 15.82 -22.04
N LYS A 137 -29.30 15.58 -21.36
CA LYS A 137 -29.70 16.34 -20.17
C LYS A 137 -28.80 15.99 -18.98
N VAL A 138 -28.26 16.99 -18.31
CA VAL A 138 -27.44 16.86 -17.12
C VAL A 138 -27.83 17.89 -16.08
N ARG A 139 -27.60 17.59 -14.81
CA ARG A 139 -27.76 18.50 -13.68
C ARG A 139 -26.38 18.89 -13.14
N CYS A 140 -26.12 20.16 -12.99
CA CYS A 140 -24.91 20.66 -12.34
C CYS A 140 -25.02 20.51 -10.82
N ASN A 141 -24.12 19.75 -10.19
CA ASN A 141 -24.11 19.53 -8.74
C ASN A 141 -23.67 20.77 -7.94
N LEU A 142 -23.11 21.79 -8.62
CA LEU A 142 -22.67 23.02 -7.95
C LEU A 142 -23.80 24.04 -7.81
N CYS A 143 -24.72 24.15 -8.79
CA CYS A 143 -25.77 25.16 -8.81
C CYS A 143 -27.18 24.61 -9.01
N GLY A 144 -27.32 23.29 -9.20
CA GLY A 144 -28.61 22.63 -9.44
C GLY A 144 -29.20 22.87 -10.82
N THR A 145 -28.58 23.66 -11.72
CA THR A 145 -29.10 23.95 -13.05
C THR A 145 -29.12 22.70 -13.92
N GLU A 146 -30.28 22.41 -14.51
CA GLU A 146 -30.40 21.37 -15.53
C GLU A 146 -30.25 22.01 -16.90
N TYR A 147 -29.48 21.36 -17.77
CA TYR A 147 -29.20 21.84 -19.11
C TYR A 147 -28.78 20.69 -20.03
N GLU A 148 -28.83 20.95 -21.31
CA GLU A 148 -28.36 20.01 -22.31
C GLU A 148 -26.90 20.26 -22.67
N THR A 149 -26.12 19.21 -22.75
CA THR A 149 -24.70 19.24 -23.11
C THR A 149 -24.34 18.16 -24.10
N TRP A 150 -23.31 18.39 -24.87
CA TRP A 150 -22.70 17.40 -25.75
C TRP A 150 -21.42 16.86 -25.15
N PHE A 151 -21.00 15.67 -25.56
CA PHE A 151 -19.78 15.05 -25.13
C PHE A 151 -18.83 14.78 -26.32
N SER A 152 -17.55 15.05 -26.13
CA SER A 152 -16.49 14.82 -27.12
C SER A 152 -15.23 14.39 -26.42
N ALA A 153 -14.75 13.14 -26.67
CA ALA A 153 -13.45 12.61 -26.23
C ALA A 153 -13.04 12.99 -24.78
N GLY A 154 -13.98 12.87 -23.85
CA GLY A 154 -13.73 13.19 -22.44
C GLY A 154 -13.94 14.66 -22.07
N ASN A 155 -14.63 15.44 -22.89
CA ASN A 155 -14.99 16.83 -22.60
C ASN A 155 -16.50 17.06 -22.82
N CYS A 156 -17.06 18.10 -22.16
CA CYS A 156 -18.43 18.55 -22.30
C CYS A 156 -18.54 20.08 -22.12
N SER A 157 -19.67 20.69 -22.47
CA SER A 157 -19.89 22.12 -22.28
C SER A 157 -19.89 22.50 -20.79
N LYS A 158 -19.54 23.74 -20.49
CA LYS A 158 -19.60 24.26 -19.11
C LYS A 158 -21.06 24.53 -18.75
N CYS A 159 -21.41 24.35 -17.47
CA CYS A 159 -22.72 24.69 -16.97
C CYS A 159 -23.06 26.17 -17.24
N PRO A 160 -24.17 26.50 -17.92
CA PRO A 160 -24.57 27.86 -18.18
C PRO A 160 -24.89 28.61 -16.88
N GLY A 161 -25.43 27.93 -15.86
CA GLY A 161 -25.66 28.50 -14.54
C GLY A 161 -24.40 28.86 -13.75
N CYS A 162 -23.27 28.18 -14.00
CA CYS A 162 -21.97 28.49 -13.43
C CYS A 162 -21.07 29.37 -14.31
N SER A 163 -21.47 29.69 -15.55
CA SER A 163 -20.72 30.58 -16.43
C SER A 163 -20.91 32.05 -16.08
N LYS A 164 -20.04 32.93 -16.60
CA LYS A 164 -19.77 34.32 -16.11
C LYS A 164 -20.96 35.19 -15.70
N GLY A 165 -22.17 34.91 -16.14
CA GLY A 165 -23.37 35.68 -15.75
C GLY A 165 -24.03 35.22 -14.44
N ALA A 166 -23.94 33.94 -14.09
CA ALA A 166 -24.57 33.33 -12.90
C ALA A 166 -23.66 33.30 -11.66
N ILE A 167 -22.37 33.63 -11.80
CA ILE A 167 -21.40 33.70 -10.69
C ILE A 167 -21.82 34.73 -9.61
N ASN A 168 -22.72 35.62 -9.95
CA ASN A 168 -23.26 36.66 -9.07
C ASN A 168 -24.62 36.33 -8.42
N SER A 169 -25.22 35.15 -8.65
CA SER A 169 -26.46 34.80 -7.97
C SER A 169 -26.22 34.61 -6.46
N ASN A 170 -27.16 35.07 -5.62
CA ASN A 170 -27.05 34.93 -4.16
C ASN A 170 -26.91 33.48 -3.73
N LYS A 171 -27.52 32.52 -4.44
CA LYS A 171 -27.38 31.08 -4.19
C LYS A 171 -25.93 30.57 -4.37
N THR A 172 -25.23 30.99 -5.43
CA THR A 172 -23.83 30.61 -5.69
C THR A 172 -22.89 31.26 -4.69
N LYS A 173 -23.19 32.48 -4.25
CA LYS A 173 -22.44 33.18 -3.20
C LYS A 173 -22.60 32.47 -1.87
N LEU A 174 -23.83 32.07 -1.50
CA LEU A 174 -24.13 31.34 -0.27
C LEU A 174 -23.36 29.99 -0.20
N LEU A 175 -23.34 29.23 -1.27
CA LEU A 175 -22.57 27.96 -1.33
C LEU A 175 -21.05 28.16 -1.13
N ARG A 176 -20.50 29.26 -1.67
CA ARG A 176 -19.09 29.62 -1.41
C ARG A 176 -18.85 29.99 0.04
N VAL A 177 -19.75 30.76 0.62
CA VAL A 177 -19.68 31.15 2.03
C VAL A 177 -19.76 29.92 2.94
N GLN A 178 -20.67 29.00 2.67
CA GLN A 178 -20.76 27.72 3.40
C GLN A 178 -19.48 26.88 3.29
N LYS A 179 -18.82 26.89 2.11
CA LYS A 179 -17.51 26.27 1.96
C LYS A 179 -16.45 26.94 2.84
N TYR A 180 -16.38 28.30 2.81
CA TYR A 180 -15.42 29.05 3.64
C TYR A 180 -15.67 28.84 5.13
N CYS A 181 -16.93 28.71 5.56
CA CYS A 181 -17.27 28.37 6.95
C CYS A 181 -16.74 26.98 7.35
N ARG A 182 -16.90 25.97 6.50
CA ARG A 182 -16.35 24.63 6.72
C ARG A 182 -14.84 24.64 6.82
N ASP A 183 -14.16 25.32 5.87
CA ASP A 183 -12.71 25.42 5.83
C ASP A 183 -12.13 26.17 7.06
N ALA A 184 -12.90 27.11 7.63
CA ALA A 184 -12.54 27.86 8.83
C ALA A 184 -13.04 27.22 10.15
N ASN A 185 -13.70 26.07 10.08
CA ASN A 185 -14.29 25.38 11.23
C ASN A 185 -15.27 26.25 12.03
N VAL A 186 -16.15 26.93 11.31
CA VAL A 186 -17.27 27.73 11.87
C VAL A 186 -18.59 27.32 11.23
N THR A 187 -19.69 27.47 11.98
CA THR A 187 -21.05 27.23 11.51
C THR A 187 -21.71 28.59 11.18
N PRO A 188 -22.27 28.82 9.98
CA PRO A 188 -23.03 30.02 9.69
C PRO A 188 -24.33 30.05 10.51
N LEU A 189 -24.70 31.23 11.04
CA LEU A 189 -25.93 31.47 11.77
C LEU A 189 -26.93 32.26 10.89
N PHE A 190 -26.92 32.01 9.57
CA PHE A 190 -27.78 32.64 8.57
C PHE A 190 -28.09 31.65 7.44
N ASP A 191 -29.30 31.73 6.91
CA ASP A 191 -29.79 30.83 5.85
C ASP A 191 -29.77 31.48 4.47
N SER A 192 -29.72 32.83 4.41
CA SER A 192 -29.68 33.62 3.20
C SER A 192 -28.64 34.74 3.26
N LEU A 193 -28.18 35.23 2.13
CA LEU A 193 -27.29 36.39 2.03
C LEU A 193 -28.15 37.63 1.82
N ASP A 194 -28.65 38.22 2.89
CA ASP A 194 -29.47 39.42 2.84
C ASP A 194 -28.69 40.67 2.46
N LYS A 195 -27.38 40.61 2.54
CA LYS A 195 -26.43 41.67 2.20
C LYS A 195 -25.49 41.22 1.10
N PRO A 196 -25.15 42.09 0.12
CA PRO A 196 -24.24 41.73 -0.96
C PRO A 196 -22.82 41.49 -0.41
N LEU A 197 -22.13 40.44 -0.93
CA LEU A 197 -20.71 40.27 -0.69
C LEU A 197 -19.94 41.35 -1.46
N SER A 198 -19.69 42.49 -0.85
CA SER A 198 -19.04 43.63 -1.50
C SER A 198 -17.51 43.55 -1.46
N LYS A 199 -16.85 44.08 -2.52
CA LYS A 199 -15.43 44.44 -2.51
C LYS A 199 -15.30 45.81 -1.82
N GLY A 200 -14.72 45.83 -0.64
CA GLY A 200 -14.57 47.07 0.11
C GLY A 200 -15.26 46.98 1.47
N ARG A 201 -15.56 48.03 2.17
CA ARG A 201 -16.15 48.07 3.52
C ARG A 201 -17.22 46.99 3.70
N GLY A 202 -16.83 45.82 4.25
CA GLY A 202 -17.51 44.56 4.08
C GLY A 202 -18.71 44.41 5.00
N ASN A 203 -19.70 43.66 4.54
CA ASN A 203 -20.77 43.19 5.39
C ASN A 203 -20.29 42.04 6.26
N TYR A 204 -20.63 42.13 7.54
CA TYR A 204 -20.35 41.11 8.53
C TYR A 204 -21.53 40.13 8.63
N PHE A 205 -21.23 38.87 8.83
CA PHE A 205 -22.18 37.77 8.96
C PHE A 205 -21.93 37.00 10.24
N PRO A 206 -22.98 36.69 11.02
CA PRO A 206 -22.84 35.95 12.26
C PRO A 206 -22.48 34.49 12.01
N VAL A 207 -21.50 34.02 12.74
CA VAL A 207 -21.04 32.61 12.71
C VAL A 207 -20.76 32.12 14.13
N ARG A 208 -20.86 30.80 14.34
CA ARG A 208 -20.49 30.14 15.60
C ARG A 208 -19.21 29.36 15.42
N CYS A 209 -18.25 29.54 16.28
CA CYS A 209 -17.02 28.76 16.31
C CYS A 209 -17.29 27.32 16.75
N ASN A 210 -16.95 26.33 15.92
CA ASN A 210 -17.15 24.91 16.24
C ASN A 210 -16.19 24.39 17.32
N VAL A 211 -15.17 25.19 17.69
CA VAL A 211 -14.17 24.81 18.71
C VAL A 211 -14.61 25.21 20.12
N CYS A 212 -15.11 26.44 20.28
CA CYS A 212 -15.42 27.02 21.61
C CYS A 212 -16.87 27.44 21.76
N GLY A 213 -17.72 27.30 20.75
CA GLY A 213 -19.11 27.70 20.76
C GLY A 213 -19.35 29.21 20.68
N THR A 214 -18.31 30.05 20.67
CA THR A 214 -18.45 31.51 20.63
C THR A 214 -19.09 31.96 19.33
N GLU A 215 -20.12 32.79 19.40
CA GLU A 215 -20.72 33.46 18.28
C GLU A 215 -20.00 34.78 18.02
N PHE A 216 -19.73 35.09 16.75
CA PHE A 216 -19.05 36.32 16.35
C PHE A 216 -19.37 36.65 14.92
N GLU A 217 -19.10 37.90 14.53
CA GLU A 217 -19.28 38.35 13.16
C GLU A 217 -17.99 38.27 12.35
N THR A 218 -18.07 37.79 11.12
CA THR A 218 -16.94 37.69 10.21
C THR A 218 -17.29 38.14 8.80
N MET A 219 -16.28 38.63 8.06
CA MET A 219 -16.42 38.94 6.62
C MET A 219 -15.95 37.79 5.79
N PHE A 220 -16.56 37.61 4.62
CA PHE A 220 -16.16 36.63 3.63
C PHE A 220 -15.48 37.31 2.43
N TYR A 221 -14.15 37.18 2.37
CA TYR A 221 -13.33 37.74 1.29
C TYR A 221 -12.43 36.67 0.67
N GLY A 222 -13.02 35.74 -0.10
CA GLY A 222 -12.31 34.55 -0.61
C GLY A 222 -11.93 33.51 0.46
N ARG A 223 -12.08 33.87 1.73
CA ARG A 223 -11.92 33.06 2.93
C ARG A 223 -12.67 33.76 4.08
N VAL A 224 -12.81 33.12 5.21
CA VAL A 224 -13.20 33.78 6.45
C VAL A 224 -12.10 34.75 6.84
N SER A 225 -12.41 36.06 6.90
CA SER A 225 -11.39 37.09 7.14
C SER A 225 -10.99 37.23 8.61
N ASN A 226 -11.96 37.01 9.53
CA ASN A 226 -11.73 37.10 10.94
C ASN A 226 -11.80 35.70 11.57
N HIS A 227 -10.80 35.34 12.32
CA HIS A 227 -10.79 34.13 13.13
C HIS A 227 -11.63 34.37 14.41
N CYS A 228 -12.09 33.29 15.04
CA CYS A 228 -12.80 33.40 16.30
C CYS A 228 -12.01 34.28 17.29
N PRO A 229 -12.61 35.35 17.83
CA PRO A 229 -11.88 36.28 18.71
C PRO A 229 -11.38 35.61 19.97
N VAL A 230 -12.10 34.62 20.49
CA VAL A 230 -11.68 33.83 21.64
C VAL A 230 -10.54 32.88 21.32
N CYS A 231 -10.67 32.09 20.25
CA CYS A 231 -9.64 31.12 19.87
C CYS A 231 -8.37 31.78 19.30
N HIS A 232 -8.48 32.92 18.59
CA HIS A 232 -7.34 33.60 17.97
C HIS A 232 -6.57 34.47 18.95
N LYS A 233 -7.28 35.21 19.82
CA LYS A 233 -6.65 36.04 20.87
C LYS A 233 -5.78 35.22 21.80
N TYR A 234 -6.09 33.93 21.92
CA TYR A 234 -5.44 33.00 22.84
C TYR A 234 -4.41 32.07 22.20
N SER A 235 -4.13 32.16 20.91
CA SER A 235 -3.11 31.31 20.26
C SER A 235 -1.69 31.64 20.68
N ASN A 236 -1.42 32.85 21.21
CA ASN A 236 -0.07 33.38 21.47
C ASN A 236 0.23 33.70 22.95
N SER A 237 -0.66 33.40 23.90
CA SER A 237 -0.40 33.69 25.31
C SER A 237 -0.34 32.43 26.19
N SER A 238 0.55 32.47 27.17
CA SER A 238 0.80 31.38 28.15
C SER A 238 -0.28 31.27 29.25
N SER A 239 -1.49 31.82 29.05
CA SER A 239 -2.56 31.81 30.06
C SER A 239 -3.12 30.40 30.30
N ARG A 240 -3.64 30.19 31.51
CA ARG A 240 -4.31 28.92 31.95
C ARG A 240 -5.44 28.49 31.00
N VAL A 241 -6.18 29.46 30.46
CA VAL A 241 -7.29 29.25 29.52
C VAL A 241 -6.78 28.64 28.19
N ASN A 242 -5.63 29.11 27.70
CA ASN A 242 -5.02 28.58 26.49
C ASN A 242 -4.53 27.15 26.66
N LYS A 243 -4.03 26.81 27.86
CA LYS A 243 -3.65 25.44 28.20
C LYS A 243 -4.86 24.53 28.09
N ALA A 244 -6.01 24.95 28.62
CA ALA A 244 -7.25 24.18 28.59
C ALA A 244 -7.79 24.00 27.15
N ILE A 245 -7.79 25.06 26.34
CA ILE A 245 -8.20 25.00 24.93
C ILE A 245 -7.28 24.06 24.12
N ARG A 246 -5.96 24.14 24.34
CA ARG A 246 -4.97 23.28 23.66
C ARG A 246 -5.19 21.81 24.05
N ILE A 247 -5.41 21.52 25.30
CA ILE A 247 -5.68 20.17 25.82
C ILE A 247 -6.97 19.61 25.20
N ARG A 248 -8.06 20.38 25.17
CA ARG A 248 -9.31 19.96 24.51
C ARG A 248 -9.11 19.66 23.02
N LYS A 249 -8.42 20.54 22.29
CA LYS A 249 -8.10 20.31 20.86
C LYS A 249 -7.29 19.03 20.65
N THR A 250 -6.31 18.79 21.53
CA THR A 250 -5.46 17.59 21.44
C THR A 250 -6.29 16.32 21.69
N PHE A 251 -7.25 16.33 22.62
CA PHE A 251 -8.13 15.18 22.82
C PHE A 251 -9.11 15.00 21.65
N GLN A 252 -9.75 16.07 21.19
CA GLN A 252 -10.66 16.01 20.04
C GLN A 252 -9.98 15.47 18.77
N SER A 253 -8.74 15.89 18.49
CA SER A 253 -7.98 15.36 17.36
C SER A 253 -7.67 13.86 17.48
N LYS A 254 -7.83 13.28 18.65
CA LYS A 254 -7.65 11.86 18.98
C LYS A 254 -8.98 11.09 19.15
N GLY A 255 -10.11 11.72 18.85
CA GLY A 255 -11.43 11.13 19.05
C GLY A 255 -11.70 10.86 20.55
N LEU A 256 -11.29 11.78 21.41
CA LEU A 256 -11.47 11.70 22.88
C LEU A 256 -12.21 12.94 23.38
N SER A 257 -13.19 12.73 24.22
CA SER A 257 -13.94 13.79 24.91
C SER A 257 -13.63 13.79 26.40
N LEU A 258 -13.42 14.97 26.97
CA LEU A 258 -13.25 15.12 28.42
C LEU A 258 -14.57 14.85 29.14
N THR A 259 -14.54 14.09 30.25
CA THR A 259 -15.73 13.88 31.08
C THR A 259 -16.13 15.19 31.77
N SER A 260 -17.43 15.40 31.97
CA SER A 260 -17.97 16.59 32.64
C SER A 260 -17.42 16.77 34.08
N GLY A 261 -17.25 18.01 34.52
CA GLY A 261 -16.86 18.34 35.90
C GLY A 261 -15.35 18.37 36.19
N GLN A 262 -14.47 18.21 35.18
CA GLN A 262 -13.03 18.32 35.40
C GLN A 262 -12.53 19.77 35.30
N ASP A 263 -11.83 20.22 36.34
CA ASP A 263 -11.09 21.48 36.29
C ASP A 263 -9.74 21.31 35.56
N ILE A 264 -9.76 21.59 34.26
CA ILE A 264 -8.58 21.49 33.37
C ILE A 264 -7.60 22.65 33.64
N VAL A 265 -8.10 23.75 34.20
CA VAL A 265 -7.37 25.01 34.35
C VAL A 265 -6.49 25.00 35.59
N ASN A 266 -6.98 24.43 36.70
CA ASN A 266 -6.36 24.51 38.02
C ASN A 266 -5.53 23.28 38.42
N GLN A 267 -5.36 22.28 37.54
CA GLN A 267 -4.48 21.14 37.83
C GLN A 267 -3.00 21.60 37.83
N ASN A 268 -2.47 21.83 39.03
CA ASN A 268 -1.05 22.04 39.26
C ASN A 268 -0.39 20.69 39.55
N THR A 269 0.49 20.24 38.65
CA THR A 269 1.40 19.13 38.92
C THR A 269 2.79 19.68 39.21
N PRO A 270 3.58 19.05 40.09
CA PRO A 270 5.00 19.38 40.28
C PRO A 270 5.73 19.37 38.92
N SER A 271 6.74 20.22 38.78
CA SER A 271 7.51 20.30 37.55
C SER A 271 8.11 18.94 37.21
N GLY A 272 7.86 18.45 35.99
CA GLY A 272 8.34 17.15 35.52
C GLY A 272 7.29 16.05 35.39
N HIS A 273 6.12 16.20 35.98
CA HIS A 273 5.03 15.21 35.87
C HIS A 273 3.97 15.61 34.83
N ARG A 274 3.46 14.61 34.10
CA ARG A 274 2.37 14.81 33.13
C ARG A 274 1.02 14.84 33.86
N ASN A 275 0.18 15.81 33.52
CA ASN A 275 -1.21 15.83 34.03
C ASN A 275 -2.03 14.75 33.33
N PHE A 276 -2.79 14.00 34.11
CA PHE A 276 -3.75 13.02 33.63
C PHE A 276 -5.18 13.58 33.68
N TYR A 277 -5.93 13.31 32.64
CA TYR A 277 -7.31 13.77 32.46
C TYR A 277 -8.22 12.57 32.25
N LYS A 278 -9.39 12.57 32.89
CA LYS A 278 -10.39 11.53 32.66
C LYS A 278 -11.16 11.83 31.38
N VAL A 279 -11.09 10.92 30.42
CA VAL A 279 -11.65 11.08 29.07
C VAL A 279 -12.54 9.91 28.71
N VAL A 280 -13.48 10.13 27.80
CA VAL A 280 -14.27 9.10 27.14
C VAL A 280 -13.81 9.00 25.69
N CYS A 281 -13.64 7.80 25.20
CA CYS A 281 -13.34 7.56 23.79
C CYS A 281 -14.61 7.67 22.95
N ASP A 282 -14.64 8.58 21.99
CA ASP A 282 -15.80 8.81 21.12
C ASP A 282 -16.08 7.60 20.19
N THR A 283 -15.07 6.74 19.97
CA THR A 283 -15.19 5.55 19.12
C THR A 283 -15.74 4.33 19.86
N CYS A 284 -15.34 4.09 21.12
CA CYS A 284 -15.69 2.84 21.83
C CYS A 284 -16.38 3.07 23.20
N GLY A 285 -16.64 4.32 23.60
CA GLY A 285 -17.27 4.68 24.85
C GLY A 285 -16.44 4.41 26.12
N PHE A 286 -15.19 3.91 25.99
CA PHE A 286 -14.36 3.56 27.16
C PHE A 286 -13.90 4.82 27.89
N VAL A 287 -14.13 4.82 29.20
CA VAL A 287 -13.71 5.92 30.10
C VAL A 287 -12.41 5.54 30.80
N PHE A 288 -11.40 6.41 30.69
CA PHE A 288 -10.07 6.16 31.26
C PHE A 288 -9.33 7.48 31.54
N SER A 289 -8.20 7.39 32.25
CA SER A 289 -7.35 8.55 32.53
C SER A 289 -6.10 8.52 31.64
N THR A 290 -5.82 9.65 30.96
CA THR A 290 -4.65 9.78 30.08
C THR A 290 -4.11 11.22 30.08
N TYR A 291 -2.86 11.39 29.65
CA TYR A 291 -2.25 12.72 29.46
C TYR A 291 -2.64 13.34 28.11
N ALA A 292 -2.51 14.65 27.97
CA ALA A 292 -2.74 15.34 26.71
C ALA A 292 -1.76 14.82 25.63
N GLY A 293 -2.29 14.18 24.60
CA GLY A 293 -1.52 13.48 23.54
C GLY A 293 -1.54 11.95 23.67
N GLY A 294 -1.98 11.37 24.77
CA GLY A 294 -2.31 9.95 24.89
C GLY A 294 -3.57 9.61 24.10
N GLY A 295 -3.72 8.35 23.69
CA GLY A 295 -4.92 7.86 23.01
C GLY A 295 -5.68 6.85 23.87
N CYS A 296 -6.82 6.37 23.36
CA CYS A 296 -7.61 5.36 24.04
C CYS A 296 -6.86 4.02 24.12
N PRO A 297 -6.57 3.49 25.32
CA PRO A 297 -5.86 2.21 25.45
C PRO A 297 -6.62 1.06 24.79
N ARG A 298 -7.96 1.13 24.77
CA ARG A 298 -8.82 0.13 24.15
C ARG A 298 -8.86 0.25 22.61
N CYS A 299 -8.71 1.47 22.06
CA CYS A 299 -8.62 1.72 20.63
C CYS A 299 -7.17 1.76 20.16
N GLN A 300 -6.20 2.17 21.00
CA GLN A 300 -4.77 2.12 20.69
C GLN A 300 -4.23 0.69 20.68
N SER A 301 -4.77 -0.21 21.49
CA SER A 301 -4.53 -1.64 21.24
C SER A 301 -5.06 -2.09 19.87
N ARG A 302 -5.97 -1.31 19.25
CA ARG A 302 -6.39 -1.45 17.85
C ARG A 302 -5.56 -0.61 16.86
N SER A 303 -4.88 0.45 17.31
CA SER A 303 -4.09 1.36 16.44
C SER A 303 -2.64 0.94 16.23
N PHE A 304 -2.17 -0.11 16.89
CA PHE A 304 -0.91 -0.80 16.56
C PHE A 304 -1.08 -1.89 15.49
N ARG A 305 -2.26 -1.97 14.85
CA ARG A 305 -2.39 -2.83 13.68
C ARG A 305 -1.61 -2.24 12.54
N SER A 306 -0.87 -3.11 11.87
CA SER A 306 -0.32 -2.74 10.58
C SER A 306 -1.46 -2.41 9.60
N HIS A 307 -1.21 -1.57 8.62
CA HIS A 307 -2.19 -1.28 7.56
C HIS A 307 -2.76 -2.58 6.94
N ARG A 308 -1.94 -3.60 6.80
CA ARG A 308 -2.34 -4.92 6.31
C ARG A 308 -3.36 -5.63 7.20
N GLU A 309 -3.14 -5.62 8.50
CA GLU A 309 -4.10 -6.19 9.45
C GLU A 309 -5.46 -5.49 9.37
N GLU A 310 -5.48 -4.15 9.25
CA GLU A 310 -6.73 -3.39 9.09
C GLU A 310 -7.49 -3.78 7.81
N VAL A 311 -6.77 -3.89 6.69
CA VAL A 311 -7.34 -4.27 5.40
C VAL A 311 -7.90 -5.69 5.46
N VAL A 312 -7.19 -6.64 6.09
CA VAL A 312 -7.68 -8.01 6.29
C VAL A 312 -8.85 -8.07 7.26
N CYS A 313 -8.83 -7.31 8.37
CA CYS A 313 -9.96 -7.23 9.28
C CYS A 313 -11.23 -6.71 8.59
N LYS A 314 -11.10 -5.70 7.72
CA LYS A 314 -12.21 -5.21 6.90
C LYS A 314 -12.71 -6.28 5.93
N PHE A 315 -11.81 -6.91 5.20
CA PHE A 315 -12.11 -7.99 4.26
C PHE A 315 -12.91 -9.14 4.91
N LEU A 316 -12.55 -9.54 6.14
CA LEU A 316 -13.25 -10.59 6.89
C LEU A 316 -14.62 -10.13 7.39
N LYS A 317 -14.74 -8.89 7.88
CA LYS A 317 -16.02 -8.29 8.29
C LYS A 317 -17.00 -8.22 7.14
N ASP A 318 -16.56 -7.78 5.97
CA ASP A 318 -17.38 -7.66 4.76
C ASP A 318 -17.92 -9.03 4.29
N ARG A 319 -17.28 -10.14 4.73
CA ARG A 319 -17.69 -11.53 4.47
C ARG A 319 -18.39 -12.21 5.65
N GLY A 320 -18.69 -11.48 6.71
CA GLY A 320 -19.38 -12.01 7.90
C GLY A 320 -18.54 -13.01 8.71
N VAL A 321 -17.21 -13.04 8.55
CA VAL A 321 -16.32 -13.91 9.31
C VAL A 321 -16.08 -13.34 10.70
N VAL A 322 -16.39 -14.12 11.74
CA VAL A 322 -16.11 -13.75 13.14
C VAL A 322 -14.66 -14.04 13.47
N PHE A 323 -13.94 -13.05 13.98
CA PHE A 323 -12.54 -13.17 14.35
C PHE A 323 -12.19 -12.38 15.61
N VAL A 324 -11.08 -12.75 16.25
CA VAL A 324 -10.45 -12.02 17.34
C VAL A 324 -9.09 -11.52 16.86
N SER A 325 -8.75 -10.28 17.17
CA SER A 325 -7.46 -9.70 16.80
C SER A 325 -6.62 -9.36 18.03
N ASN A 326 -5.29 -9.48 17.88
CA ASN A 326 -4.29 -9.20 18.91
C ASN A 326 -4.61 -9.96 20.21
N THR A 327 -4.98 -11.23 20.08
CA THR A 327 -5.26 -12.10 21.23
C THR A 327 -3.98 -12.63 21.85
N LYS A 328 -3.96 -12.77 23.17
CA LYS A 328 -2.84 -13.36 23.94
C LYS A 328 -3.25 -14.65 24.63
N GLU A 329 -4.09 -15.44 24.01
CA GLU A 329 -4.59 -16.69 24.58
C GLU A 329 -3.59 -17.84 24.44
N VAL A 330 -2.74 -17.82 23.43
CA VAL A 330 -1.76 -18.86 23.19
C VAL A 330 -0.59 -18.77 24.16
N VAL A 331 -0.25 -19.88 24.77
CA VAL A 331 0.91 -20.02 25.68
C VAL A 331 2.06 -20.67 24.91
N SER A 332 3.23 -20.06 25.01
CA SER A 332 4.46 -20.63 24.41
C SER A 332 4.83 -21.96 25.07
N SER A 333 4.97 -23.00 24.27
CA SER A 333 5.43 -24.32 24.75
C SER A 333 6.89 -24.32 25.23
N THR A 334 7.69 -23.33 24.80
CA THR A 334 9.12 -23.23 25.17
C THR A 334 9.36 -22.31 26.36
N THR A 335 8.59 -21.24 26.54
CA THR A 335 8.86 -20.23 27.56
C THR A 335 7.76 -20.11 28.61
N GLY A 336 6.60 -20.73 28.41
CA GLY A 336 5.41 -20.57 29.26
C GLY A 336 4.75 -19.20 29.19
N ASN A 337 5.29 -18.27 28.40
CA ASN A 337 4.74 -16.93 28.26
C ASN A 337 3.57 -16.88 27.26
N ARG A 338 2.64 -15.97 27.49
CA ARG A 338 1.56 -15.71 26.53
C ARG A 338 2.11 -15.04 25.27
N GLN A 339 1.71 -15.56 24.13
CA GLN A 339 2.08 -15.05 22.81
C GLN A 339 0.91 -14.32 22.17
N GLU A 340 1.18 -13.16 21.59
CA GLU A 340 0.19 -12.42 20.82
C GLU A 340 0.03 -13.03 19.43
N ILE A 341 -1.22 -13.13 18.96
CA ILE A 341 -1.61 -13.54 17.61
C ILE A 341 -2.37 -12.38 16.99
N ASP A 342 -1.96 -11.96 15.78
CA ASP A 342 -2.55 -10.80 15.10
C ASP A 342 -4.03 -11.03 14.78
N LEU A 343 -4.38 -12.22 14.28
CA LEU A 343 -5.75 -12.56 13.89
C LEU A 343 -6.04 -14.04 14.16
N LEU A 344 -7.11 -14.33 14.91
CA LEU A 344 -7.62 -15.68 15.20
C LEU A 344 -9.06 -15.81 14.75
N ILE A 345 -9.38 -16.89 14.06
CA ILE A 345 -10.74 -17.31 13.72
C ILE A 345 -11.08 -18.53 14.60
N PRO A 346 -11.71 -18.35 15.77
CA PRO A 346 -11.88 -19.41 16.76
C PRO A 346 -12.71 -20.59 16.24
N SER A 347 -13.73 -20.32 15.45
CA SER A 347 -14.63 -21.35 14.90
C SER A 347 -13.93 -22.37 13.98
N LEU A 348 -12.79 -22.01 13.41
CA LEU A 348 -12.01 -22.86 12.50
C LEU A 348 -10.68 -23.32 13.11
N GLY A 349 -10.28 -22.79 14.26
CA GLY A 349 -8.93 -23.01 14.80
C GLY A 349 -7.83 -22.50 13.86
N VAL A 350 -8.10 -21.44 13.11
CA VAL A 350 -7.16 -20.85 12.12
C VAL A 350 -6.73 -19.49 12.58
N ALA A 351 -5.42 -19.22 12.49
CA ALA A 351 -4.85 -17.94 12.84
C ALA A 351 -3.91 -17.43 11.74
N PHE A 352 -3.75 -16.12 11.66
CA PHE A 352 -2.83 -15.44 10.75
C PHE A 352 -1.92 -14.50 11.53
N GLU A 353 -0.66 -14.48 11.15
CA GLU A 353 0.38 -13.57 11.64
C GLU A 353 0.94 -12.79 10.46
N PHE A 354 1.01 -11.47 10.58
CA PHE A 354 1.51 -10.57 9.53
C PHE A 354 2.92 -10.11 9.88
N ASN A 355 3.92 -10.80 9.32
CA ASN A 355 5.32 -10.62 9.69
C ASN A 355 5.96 -9.47 8.91
N GLY A 356 6.19 -8.32 9.56
CA GLY A 356 7.02 -7.24 9.05
C GLY A 356 8.50 -7.60 9.16
N MET A 357 9.26 -7.55 8.06
CA MET A 357 10.66 -7.99 8.04
C MET A 357 11.57 -7.18 8.96
N TYR A 358 11.26 -5.90 9.16
CA TYR A 358 11.98 -5.05 10.10
C TYR A 358 11.90 -5.57 11.54
N TYR A 359 10.72 -6.03 11.97
CA TYR A 359 10.48 -6.52 13.33
C TYR A 359 10.80 -8.00 13.53
N HIS A 360 10.93 -8.76 12.43
CA HIS A 360 11.12 -10.22 12.46
C HIS A 360 12.51 -10.65 11.98
N ASN A 361 13.47 -9.74 11.87
CA ASN A 361 14.85 -10.07 11.54
C ASN A 361 15.69 -10.37 12.80
N SER A 362 16.85 -10.96 12.58
CA SER A 362 17.79 -11.36 13.64
C SER A 362 18.87 -10.32 13.94
N SER A 363 18.63 -9.04 13.63
CA SER A 363 19.58 -7.96 13.90
C SER A 363 19.78 -7.76 15.41
N PRO A 364 21.01 -7.49 15.87
CA PRO A 364 21.27 -7.11 17.26
C PRO A 364 20.55 -5.83 17.71
N THR A 365 20.28 -4.93 16.76
CA THR A 365 19.59 -3.64 16.99
C THR A 365 18.07 -3.72 16.80
N GLY A 366 17.56 -4.80 16.24
CA GLY A 366 16.12 -5.05 16.02
C GLY A 366 15.49 -5.89 17.13
N ALA A 367 14.32 -6.47 16.83
CA ALA A 367 13.56 -7.28 17.79
C ALA A 367 14.21 -8.63 18.17
N LYS A 368 15.43 -8.89 17.72
CA LYS A 368 16.25 -10.08 18.03
C LYS A 368 15.45 -11.40 17.93
N LYS A 369 14.69 -11.60 16.86
CA LYS A 369 14.02 -12.88 16.65
C LYS A 369 15.07 -13.95 16.35
N ASP A 370 15.14 -14.96 17.18
CA ASP A 370 16.05 -16.07 16.97
C ASP A 370 15.63 -16.92 15.76
N ARG A 371 16.51 -17.83 15.37
CA ARG A 371 16.29 -18.73 14.23
C ARG A 371 15.00 -19.54 14.35
N THR A 372 14.58 -19.89 15.55
CA THR A 372 13.47 -20.83 15.82
C THR A 372 12.19 -20.12 16.21
N TYR A 373 12.18 -18.78 16.29
CA TYR A 373 11.04 -18.00 16.77
C TYR A 373 9.73 -18.37 16.08
N HIS A 374 9.69 -18.33 14.73
CA HIS A 374 8.47 -18.61 13.98
C HIS A 374 8.05 -20.07 14.07
N SER A 375 9.01 -21.02 13.99
CA SER A 375 8.70 -22.43 14.12
C SER A 375 8.17 -22.77 15.52
N ASN A 376 8.78 -22.22 16.59
CA ASN A 376 8.32 -22.43 17.96
C ASN A 376 6.92 -21.85 18.21
N LYS A 377 6.64 -20.66 17.66
CA LYS A 377 5.30 -20.06 17.73
C LYS A 377 4.27 -20.92 17.00
N THR A 378 4.60 -21.42 15.81
CA THR A 378 3.74 -22.34 15.05
C THR A 378 3.46 -23.63 15.82
N ILE A 379 4.49 -24.25 16.43
CA ILE A 379 4.34 -25.46 17.25
C ILE A 379 3.45 -25.18 18.47
N SER A 380 3.69 -24.07 19.16
CA SER A 380 2.90 -23.69 20.35
C SER A 380 1.42 -23.46 20.02
N CYS A 381 1.12 -22.87 18.87
CA CYS A 381 -0.25 -22.72 18.38
C CYS A 381 -0.88 -24.07 18.03
N LEU A 382 -0.14 -24.91 17.29
CA LEU A 382 -0.63 -26.21 16.84
C LEU A 382 -0.94 -27.14 18.02
N SER A 383 -0.10 -27.17 19.06
CA SER A 383 -0.32 -27.96 20.30
C SER A 383 -1.60 -27.53 21.05
N GLN A 384 -2.14 -26.34 20.77
CA GLN A 384 -3.38 -25.83 21.33
C GLN A 384 -4.53 -25.83 20.29
N GLY A 385 -4.40 -26.61 19.21
CA GLY A 385 -5.42 -26.79 18.17
C GLY A 385 -5.54 -25.61 17.19
N ILE A 386 -4.58 -24.69 17.17
CA ILE A 386 -4.60 -23.50 16.32
C ILE A 386 -3.59 -23.64 15.19
N LYS A 387 -4.08 -23.59 13.95
CA LYS A 387 -3.25 -23.59 12.72
C LYS A 387 -2.80 -22.17 12.41
N LEU A 388 -1.59 -21.80 12.81
CA LEU A 388 -1.02 -20.48 12.60
C LEU A 388 -0.38 -20.37 11.22
N HIS A 389 -0.87 -19.46 10.40
CA HIS A 389 -0.33 -19.14 9.09
C HIS A 389 0.47 -17.83 9.13
N HIS A 390 1.72 -17.85 8.64
CA HIS A 390 2.57 -16.68 8.56
C HIS A 390 2.50 -16.04 7.18
N ILE A 391 2.15 -14.77 7.14
CA ILE A 391 2.10 -13.95 5.91
C ILE A 391 3.15 -12.86 6.04
N TRP A 392 4.13 -12.88 5.16
CA TRP A 392 5.21 -11.89 5.15
C TRP A 392 4.82 -10.61 4.44
N GLU A 393 5.43 -9.47 4.82
CA GLU A 393 5.08 -8.14 4.31
C GLU A 393 5.28 -7.99 2.79
N ASP A 394 6.13 -8.79 2.17
CA ASP A 394 6.39 -8.81 0.74
C ASP A 394 5.43 -9.68 -0.07
N CYS A 395 4.51 -10.41 0.59
CA CYS A 395 3.44 -11.12 -0.10
C CYS A 395 2.48 -10.11 -0.76
N PRO A 396 2.23 -10.17 -2.08
CA PRO A 396 1.27 -9.28 -2.73
C PRO A 396 -0.12 -9.39 -2.12
N ASP A 397 -0.83 -8.26 -1.97
CA ASP A 397 -2.13 -8.23 -1.28
C ASP A 397 -3.17 -9.18 -1.90
N ASP A 398 -3.24 -9.24 -3.23
CA ASP A 398 -4.16 -10.12 -3.94
C ASP A 398 -3.87 -11.61 -3.67
N LEU A 399 -2.58 -11.99 -3.58
CA LEU A 399 -2.17 -13.35 -3.21
C LEU A 399 -2.45 -13.62 -1.72
N MET A 400 -2.22 -12.66 -0.84
CA MET A 400 -2.56 -12.75 0.58
C MET A 400 -4.05 -13.03 0.77
N PHE A 401 -4.93 -12.27 0.11
CA PHE A 401 -6.37 -12.52 0.17
C PHE A 401 -6.76 -13.90 -0.35
N SER A 402 -6.15 -14.34 -1.46
CA SER A 402 -6.36 -15.67 -2.00
C SER A 402 -5.96 -16.78 -1.02
N ILE A 403 -4.84 -16.62 -0.30
CA ILE A 403 -4.39 -17.56 0.74
C ILE A 403 -5.41 -17.58 1.88
N ILE A 404 -5.83 -16.42 2.39
CA ILE A 404 -6.82 -16.31 3.46
C ILE A 404 -8.14 -16.97 3.05
N GLU A 405 -8.66 -16.66 1.87
CA GLU A 405 -9.89 -17.30 1.33
C GLU A 405 -9.76 -18.81 1.26
N SER A 406 -8.62 -19.31 0.79
CA SER A 406 -8.35 -20.75 0.71
C SER A 406 -8.37 -21.42 2.09
N LYS A 407 -7.74 -20.80 3.09
CA LYS A 407 -7.68 -21.34 4.47
C LYS A 407 -9.03 -21.30 5.19
N LEU A 408 -9.88 -20.34 4.84
CA LEU A 408 -11.23 -20.19 5.38
C LEU A 408 -12.29 -20.92 4.56
N GLY A 409 -11.93 -21.58 3.45
CA GLY A 409 -12.87 -22.28 2.59
C GLY A 409 -13.77 -21.36 1.74
N LEU A 410 -13.39 -20.08 1.59
CA LEU A 410 -14.14 -19.03 0.87
C LEU A 410 -13.79 -18.95 -0.62
N SER A 411 -12.74 -19.63 -1.09
CA SER A 411 -12.32 -19.64 -2.50
C SER A 411 -13.40 -20.24 -3.40
N LYS A 412 -13.48 -19.74 -4.63
CA LYS A 412 -14.35 -20.29 -5.67
C LYS A 412 -13.95 -21.73 -6.00
N LYS A 413 -14.86 -22.68 -5.87
CA LYS A 413 -14.61 -24.09 -6.16
C LYS A 413 -14.78 -24.37 -7.66
N LEU A 414 -13.74 -24.94 -8.26
CA LEU A 414 -13.75 -25.44 -9.64
C LEU A 414 -13.35 -26.90 -9.62
N PHE A 415 -14.12 -27.78 -10.31
CA PHE A 415 -13.81 -29.20 -10.34
C PHE A 415 -12.82 -29.52 -11.46
N ALA A 416 -11.73 -30.18 -11.13
CA ALA A 416 -10.69 -30.55 -12.09
C ALA A 416 -11.20 -31.34 -13.30
N ARG A 417 -12.29 -32.16 -13.13
CA ARG A 417 -12.92 -32.90 -14.23
C ARG A 417 -13.49 -32.03 -15.34
N LYS A 418 -13.75 -30.75 -15.05
CA LYS A 418 -14.23 -29.76 -16.04
C LYS A 418 -13.09 -29.06 -16.78
N LEU A 419 -11.85 -29.38 -16.46
CA LEU A 419 -10.66 -28.77 -17.03
C LEU A 419 -9.94 -29.78 -17.93
N ILE A 420 -9.20 -29.29 -18.89
CA ILE A 420 -8.39 -30.06 -19.83
C ILE A 420 -6.98 -30.20 -19.22
N ILE A 421 -6.45 -31.44 -19.26
CA ILE A 421 -5.07 -31.70 -18.87
C ILE A 421 -4.13 -31.22 -19.99
N TRP A 422 -3.15 -30.44 -19.60
CA TRP A 422 -2.04 -30.06 -20.46
C TRP A 422 -0.77 -30.74 -19.95
N ASP A 423 -0.51 -31.92 -20.47
CA ASP A 423 0.70 -32.69 -20.22
C ASP A 423 1.85 -32.09 -21.03
N ASN A 424 3.00 -31.92 -20.44
CA ASN A 424 4.12 -31.15 -21.02
C ASN A 424 3.73 -29.72 -21.36
N ALA A 425 3.14 -29.04 -20.39
CA ALA A 425 2.70 -27.65 -20.53
C ALA A 425 3.87 -26.70 -20.83
N ASP A 426 3.59 -25.64 -21.58
CA ASP A 426 4.61 -24.65 -21.94
C ASP A 426 5.26 -24.02 -20.71
N LYS A 427 6.60 -24.00 -20.74
CA LYS A 427 7.41 -23.52 -19.60
C LYS A 427 7.14 -22.05 -19.30
N ARG A 428 7.01 -21.21 -20.32
CA ARG A 428 6.85 -19.76 -20.15
C ARG A 428 5.49 -19.46 -19.53
N GLU A 429 4.43 -20.04 -20.06
CA GLU A 429 3.07 -19.84 -19.54
C GLU A 429 2.94 -20.34 -18.10
N CYS A 430 3.52 -21.51 -17.79
CA CYS A 430 3.52 -22.06 -16.44
C CYS A 430 4.40 -21.24 -15.47
N SER A 431 5.52 -20.71 -15.93
CA SER A 431 6.37 -19.81 -15.13
C SER A 431 5.62 -18.52 -14.79
N GLU A 432 4.99 -17.87 -15.77
CA GLU A 432 4.16 -16.69 -15.56
C GLU A 432 2.98 -16.98 -14.62
N PHE A 433 2.36 -18.16 -14.72
CA PHE A 433 1.33 -18.60 -13.81
C PHE A 433 1.85 -18.73 -12.36
N PHE A 434 3.00 -19.33 -12.13
CA PHE A 434 3.57 -19.48 -10.79
C PHE A 434 4.00 -18.14 -10.19
N GLU A 435 4.59 -17.25 -10.97
CA GLU A 435 4.95 -15.88 -10.49
C GLU A 435 3.72 -15.11 -9.98
N GLN A 436 2.55 -15.35 -10.55
CA GLN A 436 1.31 -14.70 -10.14
C GLN A 436 0.55 -15.41 -9.01
N ASN A 437 0.70 -16.74 -8.86
CA ASN A 437 -0.20 -17.56 -8.06
C ASN A 437 0.49 -18.37 -6.95
N HIS A 438 1.83 -18.42 -6.90
CA HIS A 438 2.59 -19.11 -5.87
C HIS A 438 3.36 -18.14 -4.98
N ILE A 439 3.38 -18.37 -3.67
CA ILE A 439 4.02 -17.45 -2.69
C ILE A 439 5.52 -17.27 -2.93
N ASP A 440 6.20 -18.30 -3.42
CA ASP A 440 7.63 -18.25 -3.74
C ASP A 440 7.89 -18.06 -5.25
N GLY A 441 6.89 -17.70 -6.04
CA GLY A 441 6.98 -17.59 -7.50
C GLY A 441 7.35 -18.90 -8.20
N ASP A 442 7.91 -18.81 -9.41
CA ASP A 442 8.33 -19.98 -10.16
C ASP A 442 9.69 -20.54 -9.72
N ASN A 443 9.86 -21.83 -9.95
CA ASN A 443 11.18 -22.47 -9.93
C ASN A 443 11.74 -22.55 -11.35
N ARG A 444 12.50 -21.55 -11.77
CA ARG A 444 13.05 -21.39 -13.13
C ARG A 444 13.86 -22.57 -13.64
N HIS A 445 14.23 -23.51 -12.77
CA HIS A 445 14.99 -24.72 -13.08
C HIS A 445 14.11 -25.96 -13.18
N ALA A 446 12.78 -25.81 -13.22
CA ALA A 446 11.90 -26.96 -13.42
C ALA A 446 12.11 -27.60 -14.79
N ASP A 447 12.12 -28.93 -14.79
CA ASP A 447 12.35 -29.77 -15.97
C ASP A 447 11.04 -30.06 -16.72
N ARG A 448 9.92 -30.11 -16.01
CA ARG A 448 8.61 -30.44 -16.58
C ARG A 448 7.48 -29.71 -15.87
N TYR A 449 6.48 -29.33 -16.67
CA TYR A 449 5.26 -28.68 -16.17
C TYR A 449 4.02 -29.46 -16.62
N PHE A 450 3.02 -29.49 -15.73
CA PHE A 450 1.69 -30.06 -15.96
C PHE A 450 0.66 -29.02 -15.54
N ALA A 451 -0.34 -28.77 -16.37
CA ALA A 451 -1.36 -27.79 -16.06
C ALA A 451 -2.79 -28.32 -16.31
N LEU A 452 -3.74 -27.72 -15.63
CA LEU A 452 -5.17 -27.84 -15.92
C LEU A 452 -5.66 -26.48 -16.43
N ARG A 453 -6.25 -26.46 -17.64
CA ARG A 453 -6.78 -25.26 -18.28
C ARG A 453 -8.22 -25.46 -18.74
N ASP A 454 -8.92 -24.37 -18.95
CA ASP A 454 -10.24 -24.41 -19.59
C ASP A 454 -10.13 -24.51 -21.13
N GLU A 455 -11.25 -24.48 -21.80
CA GLU A 455 -11.38 -24.59 -23.26
C GLU A 455 -10.75 -23.40 -24.00
N ILE A 456 -10.68 -22.23 -23.36
CA ILE A 456 -10.06 -21.02 -23.92
C ILE A 456 -8.59 -20.85 -23.53
N GLY A 457 -8.01 -21.86 -22.85
CA GLY A 457 -6.58 -21.90 -22.53
C GLY A 457 -6.18 -21.30 -21.19
N VAL A 458 -7.11 -20.78 -20.37
CA VAL A 458 -6.77 -20.22 -19.05
C VAL A 458 -6.34 -21.32 -18.08
N ILE A 459 -5.15 -21.19 -17.51
CA ILE A 459 -4.61 -22.13 -16.50
C ILE A 459 -5.26 -21.87 -15.15
N TYR A 460 -5.81 -22.93 -14.53
CA TYR A 460 -6.39 -22.90 -13.19
C TYR A 460 -5.59 -23.65 -12.14
N CYS A 461 -4.71 -24.55 -12.56
CA CYS A 461 -3.88 -25.32 -11.65
C CYS A 461 -2.62 -25.77 -12.38
N CYS A 462 -1.47 -25.67 -11.73
CA CYS A 462 -0.20 -26.05 -12.30
C CYS A 462 0.67 -26.81 -11.29
N LEU A 463 1.45 -27.79 -11.77
CA LEU A 463 2.45 -28.55 -11.04
C LEU A 463 3.75 -28.58 -11.85
N SER A 464 4.89 -28.33 -11.19
CA SER A 464 6.20 -28.49 -11.81
C SER A 464 7.02 -29.58 -11.14
N LEU A 465 7.81 -30.28 -11.93
CA LEU A 465 8.82 -31.23 -11.50
C LEU A 465 10.21 -30.68 -11.78
N LEU A 466 11.13 -30.98 -10.89
CA LEU A 466 12.54 -30.67 -11.11
C LEU A 466 13.44 -31.81 -10.65
N ARG A 467 14.57 -31.97 -11.33
CA ARG A 467 15.61 -32.92 -10.99
C ARG A 467 16.73 -32.22 -10.22
N ARG A 468 16.98 -32.67 -9.01
CA ARG A 468 18.04 -32.14 -8.15
C ARG A 468 19.18 -33.11 -8.02
N ARG A 469 20.42 -32.59 -8.08
CA ARG A 469 21.61 -33.36 -7.74
C ARG A 469 21.85 -33.28 -6.24
N ILE A 470 22.07 -34.46 -5.62
CA ILE A 470 22.43 -34.56 -4.20
C ILE A 470 23.90 -34.22 -4.08
N GLN A 471 24.23 -33.16 -3.35
CA GLN A 471 25.63 -32.68 -3.26
C GLN A 471 26.60 -33.69 -2.63
N VAL A 472 26.12 -34.53 -1.71
CA VAL A 472 26.96 -35.48 -0.96
C VAL A 472 27.23 -36.74 -1.78
N SER A 473 26.18 -37.35 -2.37
CA SER A 473 26.34 -38.62 -3.13
C SER A 473 26.55 -38.42 -4.63
N GLY A 474 26.24 -37.25 -5.16
CA GLY A 474 26.25 -37.00 -6.58
C GLY A 474 25.03 -37.53 -7.34
N ASP A 475 24.16 -38.29 -6.66
CA ASP A 475 22.94 -38.84 -7.22
C ASP A 475 21.93 -37.76 -7.56
N THR A 476 20.95 -38.12 -8.33
CA THR A 476 19.84 -37.21 -8.66
C THR A 476 18.52 -37.75 -8.14
N HIS A 477 17.69 -36.89 -7.58
CA HIS A 477 16.33 -37.21 -7.21
C HIS A 477 15.34 -36.25 -7.85
N TRP A 478 14.10 -36.66 -7.97
CA TRP A 478 13.02 -35.83 -8.49
C TRP A 478 12.23 -35.18 -7.37
N GLU A 479 11.90 -33.90 -7.55
CA GLU A 479 11.11 -33.13 -6.61
C GLU A 479 9.88 -32.53 -7.27
N ILE A 480 8.78 -32.39 -6.52
CA ILE A 480 7.73 -31.42 -6.87
C ILE A 480 8.29 -30.03 -6.61
N GLY A 481 8.55 -29.29 -7.67
CA GLY A 481 9.10 -27.95 -7.58
C GLY A 481 8.10 -26.94 -7.06
N ARG A 482 6.92 -26.92 -7.66
CA ARG A 482 5.79 -26.03 -7.31
C ARG A 482 4.45 -26.71 -7.57
N PHE A 483 3.47 -26.32 -6.78
CA PHE A 483 2.06 -26.60 -7.03
C PHE A 483 1.25 -25.37 -6.63
N ALA A 484 0.40 -24.85 -7.53
CA ALA A 484 -0.52 -23.76 -7.24
C ALA A 484 -1.86 -23.91 -7.96
N ASN A 485 -2.90 -23.39 -7.31
CA ASN A 485 -4.16 -23.05 -7.97
C ASN A 485 -4.12 -21.57 -8.38
N LYS A 486 -4.91 -21.19 -9.39
CA LYS A 486 -5.17 -19.79 -9.71
C LYS A 486 -5.73 -19.06 -8.50
N LYS A 487 -5.28 -17.86 -8.23
CA LYS A 487 -5.77 -17.03 -7.13
C LYS A 487 -7.29 -17.00 -7.05
N HIS A 488 -7.81 -17.02 -5.83
CA HIS A 488 -9.25 -17.05 -5.50
C HIS A 488 -9.99 -18.31 -5.93
N PHE A 489 -9.31 -19.33 -6.48
CA PHE A 489 -9.89 -20.61 -6.85
C PHE A 489 -9.31 -21.76 -6.04
N THR A 490 -10.16 -22.75 -5.76
CA THR A 490 -9.75 -24.07 -5.27
C THR A 490 -10.16 -25.09 -6.34
N VAL A 491 -9.17 -25.66 -7.02
CA VAL A 491 -9.41 -26.70 -8.04
C VAL A 491 -9.54 -28.05 -7.37
N VAL A 492 -10.77 -28.46 -7.10
CA VAL A 492 -11.08 -29.74 -6.44
C VAL A 492 -10.64 -30.90 -7.33
N GLY A 493 -9.75 -31.76 -6.81
CA GLY A 493 -9.12 -32.85 -7.56
C GLY A 493 -7.99 -32.41 -8.50
N GLY A 494 -7.61 -31.13 -8.49
CA GLY A 494 -6.54 -30.60 -9.36
C GLY A 494 -5.20 -31.26 -9.08
N TYR A 495 -4.77 -31.25 -7.82
CA TYR A 495 -3.52 -31.89 -7.42
C TYR A 495 -3.46 -33.38 -7.80
N SER A 496 -4.50 -34.17 -7.49
CA SER A 496 -4.51 -35.60 -7.78
C SER A 496 -4.43 -35.91 -9.28
N ARG A 497 -5.09 -35.11 -10.12
CA ARG A 497 -4.99 -35.29 -11.59
C ARG A 497 -3.59 -34.97 -12.11
N LEU A 498 -3.01 -33.86 -11.68
CA LEU A 498 -1.65 -33.48 -12.10
C LEU A 498 -0.60 -34.43 -11.55
N LEU A 499 -0.75 -34.88 -10.27
CA LEU A 499 0.15 -35.85 -9.68
C LEU A 499 0.13 -37.20 -10.47
N LYS A 500 -1.05 -37.68 -10.90
CA LYS A 500 -1.15 -38.88 -11.74
C LYS A 500 -0.35 -38.74 -13.04
N CYS A 501 -0.43 -37.58 -13.70
CA CYS A 501 0.37 -37.32 -14.90
C CYS A 501 1.87 -37.27 -14.59
N ALA A 502 2.25 -36.62 -13.51
CA ALA A 502 3.64 -36.52 -13.05
C ALA A 502 4.21 -37.91 -12.71
N VAL A 503 3.48 -38.73 -11.96
CA VAL A 503 3.87 -40.11 -11.61
C VAL A 503 4.00 -40.98 -12.87
N LYS A 504 3.03 -40.89 -13.80
CA LYS A 504 3.11 -41.61 -15.08
C LYS A 504 4.38 -41.26 -15.83
N PHE A 505 4.70 -39.98 -15.94
CA PHE A 505 5.92 -39.50 -16.59
C PHE A 505 7.18 -40.01 -15.86
N LEU A 506 7.26 -39.91 -14.53
CA LEU A 506 8.42 -40.36 -13.76
C LEU A 506 8.67 -41.88 -13.89
N LYS A 507 7.60 -42.67 -13.95
CA LYS A 507 7.69 -44.13 -14.16
C LYS A 507 8.29 -44.46 -15.53
N THR A 508 8.03 -43.66 -16.59
CA THR A 508 8.70 -43.88 -17.90
C THR A 508 10.20 -43.61 -17.86
N LEU A 509 10.67 -42.90 -16.82
CA LEU A 509 12.09 -42.63 -16.62
C LEU A 509 12.74 -43.60 -15.61
N GLY A 510 12.01 -44.61 -15.13
CA GLY A 510 12.51 -45.56 -14.12
C GLY A 510 12.72 -44.96 -12.71
N VAL A 511 12.05 -43.83 -12.42
CA VAL A 511 12.13 -43.16 -11.12
C VAL A 511 11.31 -43.92 -10.10
N THR A 512 11.88 -44.19 -8.93
CA THR A 512 11.28 -44.98 -7.85
C THR A 512 10.72 -44.15 -6.71
N GLU A 513 11.16 -42.89 -6.58
CA GLU A 513 10.69 -42.01 -5.52
C GLU A 513 10.56 -40.55 -5.99
N LEU A 514 9.63 -39.85 -5.38
CA LEU A 514 9.38 -38.42 -5.60
C LEU A 514 9.40 -37.69 -4.25
N ILE A 515 10.23 -36.68 -4.14
CA ILE A 515 10.36 -35.85 -2.93
C ILE A 515 9.49 -34.59 -3.08
N SER A 516 8.99 -34.08 -1.97
CA SER A 516 8.33 -32.78 -1.94
C SER A 516 8.59 -32.04 -0.63
N TYR A 517 8.52 -30.71 -0.70
CA TYR A 517 8.63 -29.84 0.44
C TYR A 517 7.38 -29.00 0.61
N CYS A 518 6.81 -28.98 1.81
CA CYS A 518 5.63 -28.20 2.13
C CYS A 518 6.02 -27.02 3.02
N ASN A 519 5.73 -25.80 2.55
CA ASN A 519 6.02 -24.58 3.30
C ASN A 519 5.16 -24.53 4.57
N ARG A 520 5.82 -24.55 5.73
CA ARG A 520 5.20 -24.60 7.04
C ARG A 520 4.53 -23.27 7.42
N ASP A 521 4.96 -22.15 6.86
CA ASP A 521 4.29 -20.86 7.05
C ASP A 521 2.82 -20.91 6.56
N ILE A 522 2.55 -21.69 5.49
CA ILE A 522 1.23 -21.80 4.89
C ILE A 522 0.51 -23.11 5.29
N SER A 523 1.24 -24.12 5.67
CA SER A 523 0.69 -25.42 6.07
C SER A 523 1.34 -25.86 7.38
N PRO A 524 0.88 -25.32 8.54
CA PRO A 524 1.57 -25.45 9.83
C PRO A 524 1.49 -26.87 10.45
N ASP A 525 0.56 -27.70 9.97
CA ASP A 525 0.26 -29.02 10.49
C ASP A 525 0.63 -30.08 9.45
N PRO A 526 1.63 -30.97 9.70
CA PRO A 526 2.07 -31.96 8.73
C PRO A 526 1.01 -33.00 8.41
N GLU A 527 0.11 -33.33 9.34
CA GLU A 527 -0.91 -34.35 9.16
C GLU A 527 -2.08 -33.83 8.30
N SER A 528 -2.37 -32.54 8.34
CA SER A 528 -3.45 -31.93 7.57
C SER A 528 -3.04 -31.46 6.18
N THR A 529 -1.80 -31.70 5.75
CA THR A 529 -1.38 -31.37 4.39
C THR A 529 -2.07 -32.27 3.37
N PHE A 530 -2.17 -31.79 2.13
CA PHE A 530 -2.69 -32.66 1.06
C PHE A 530 -1.72 -33.81 0.72
N TYR A 531 -0.42 -33.70 1.02
CA TYR A 531 0.55 -34.76 0.77
C TYR A 531 0.21 -36.06 1.50
N SER A 532 -0.18 -35.99 2.78
CA SER A 532 -0.59 -37.16 3.55
C SER A 532 -1.79 -37.89 2.93
N LYS A 533 -2.70 -37.16 2.29
CA LYS A 533 -3.89 -37.70 1.61
C LYS A 533 -3.59 -38.44 0.30
N PHE A 534 -2.41 -38.22 -0.29
CA PHE A 534 -1.98 -38.80 -1.56
C PHE A 534 -0.84 -39.81 -1.42
N GLY A 535 -0.69 -40.38 -0.22
CA GLY A 535 0.24 -41.48 0.03
C GLY A 535 1.69 -41.05 0.19
N PHE A 536 1.96 -39.76 0.41
CA PHE A 536 3.30 -39.32 0.77
C PHE A 536 3.58 -39.63 2.24
N GLU A 537 4.75 -40.21 2.50
CA GLU A 537 5.33 -40.39 3.81
C GLU A 537 5.96 -39.10 4.32
N TYR A 538 5.68 -38.72 5.55
CA TYR A 538 6.33 -37.58 6.21
C TYR A 538 7.71 -37.98 6.70
N LEU A 539 8.78 -37.30 6.27
CA LEU A 539 10.15 -37.60 6.60
C LEU A 539 10.76 -36.67 7.67
N GLY A 540 9.97 -35.73 8.19
CA GLY A 540 10.42 -34.75 9.19
C GLY A 540 10.55 -33.33 8.70
N ASP A 541 11.04 -32.46 9.59
CA ASP A 541 11.20 -31.03 9.37
C ASP A 541 12.55 -30.70 8.75
N SER A 542 12.60 -29.81 7.76
CA SER A 542 13.88 -29.32 7.21
C SER A 542 14.54 -28.24 8.06
N GLY A 543 13.90 -27.84 9.16
CA GLY A 543 14.28 -26.68 9.97
C GLY A 543 13.98 -25.33 9.30
N PRO A 544 14.17 -24.22 10.02
CA PRO A 544 13.91 -22.89 9.49
C PRO A 544 14.78 -22.56 8.28
N ILE A 545 14.15 -22.11 7.23
CA ILE A 545 14.80 -21.56 6.03
C ILE A 545 14.97 -20.07 6.25
N TYR A 546 15.97 -19.47 5.60
CA TYR A 546 16.22 -18.05 5.74
C TYR A 546 16.54 -17.39 4.39
N TRP A 547 16.27 -16.09 4.37
CA TRP A 547 16.71 -15.14 3.37
C TRP A 547 17.35 -13.95 4.08
N TYR A 548 17.93 -13.05 3.33
CA TYR A 548 18.43 -11.78 3.87
C TYR A 548 17.46 -10.64 3.58
N TRP A 549 17.55 -9.61 4.40
CA TRP A 549 16.73 -8.42 4.27
C TRP A 549 17.57 -7.16 4.51
N SER A 550 17.23 -6.07 3.80
CA SER A 550 17.75 -4.73 4.03
C SER A 550 16.67 -3.69 3.76
N ASP A 551 16.57 -2.69 4.62
CA ASP A 551 15.75 -1.49 4.42
C ASP A 551 16.39 -0.52 3.42
N LYS A 552 17.70 -0.66 3.18
CA LYS A 552 18.47 0.14 2.24
C LYS A 552 18.66 -0.59 0.92
N VAL A 553 18.91 0.18 -0.12
CA VAL A 553 19.36 -0.39 -1.40
C VAL A 553 20.79 -0.87 -1.25
N VAL A 554 21.04 -2.12 -1.58
CA VAL A 554 22.37 -2.75 -1.55
C VAL A 554 22.73 -3.20 -2.95
N GLU A 555 23.90 -2.81 -3.43
CA GLU A 555 24.43 -3.29 -4.69
C GLU A 555 25.18 -4.61 -4.46
N ILE A 556 24.92 -5.62 -5.29
CA ILE A 556 25.62 -6.92 -5.28
C ILE A 556 25.87 -7.34 -6.73
N ASN A 557 27.14 -7.39 -7.13
CA ASN A 557 27.57 -7.78 -8.48
C ASN A 557 26.87 -7.01 -9.61
N GLY A 558 26.75 -5.68 -9.48
CA GLY A 558 26.14 -4.80 -10.47
C GLY A 558 24.61 -4.80 -10.47
N LYS A 559 23.97 -5.43 -9.49
CA LYS A 559 22.51 -5.44 -9.31
C LYS A 559 22.14 -4.81 -7.98
N TYR A 560 21.03 -4.06 -7.97
CA TYR A 560 20.52 -3.37 -6.81
C TYR A 560 19.38 -4.15 -6.17
N TYR A 561 19.42 -4.33 -4.86
CA TYR A 561 18.45 -5.08 -4.08
C TYR A 561 17.96 -4.25 -2.89
N LYS A 562 16.68 -4.37 -2.57
CA LYS A 562 16.04 -3.81 -1.37
C LYS A 562 14.96 -4.78 -0.89
N GLY A 563 14.70 -4.82 0.41
CA GLY A 563 13.73 -5.75 0.99
C GLY A 563 14.27 -7.18 1.08
N ARG A 564 13.49 -8.17 0.66
CA ARG A 564 13.86 -9.59 0.67
C ARG A 564 14.91 -9.89 -0.40
N ILE A 565 16.00 -10.53 0.02
CA ILE A 565 17.11 -10.94 -0.86
C ILE A 565 17.29 -12.44 -0.70
N SER A 566 17.09 -13.17 -1.79
CA SER A 566 17.26 -14.63 -1.79
C SER A 566 18.70 -15.03 -1.43
N ARG A 567 18.87 -16.09 -0.65
CA ARG A 567 20.19 -16.65 -0.33
C ARG A 567 21.01 -16.99 -1.58
N GLN A 568 20.37 -17.35 -2.68
CA GLN A 568 21.06 -17.62 -3.95
C GLN A 568 21.84 -16.42 -4.50
N VAL A 569 21.41 -15.20 -4.20
CA VAL A 569 22.09 -13.96 -4.60
C VAL A 569 23.35 -13.73 -3.75
N VAL A 570 23.29 -14.08 -2.48
CA VAL A 570 24.30 -13.78 -1.45
C VAL A 570 25.13 -15.00 -1.02
N GLN A 571 25.23 -16.03 -1.86
CA GLN A 571 26.13 -17.15 -1.62
C GLN A 571 27.56 -16.67 -1.44
N LYS A 572 28.34 -17.30 -0.51
CA LYS A 572 29.70 -16.88 -0.16
C LYS A 572 30.57 -16.56 -1.38
N GLN A 573 30.58 -17.46 -2.38
CA GLN A 573 31.38 -17.27 -3.59
C GLN A 573 31.02 -15.98 -4.35
N LYS A 574 29.74 -15.71 -4.52
CA LYS A 574 29.26 -14.50 -5.22
C LYS A 574 29.55 -13.23 -4.44
N LEU A 575 29.51 -13.30 -3.11
CA LEU A 575 29.88 -12.17 -2.27
C LEU A 575 31.38 -11.92 -2.29
N LEU A 576 32.22 -12.96 -2.27
CA LEU A 576 33.66 -12.81 -2.42
C LEU A 576 34.01 -12.12 -3.75
N GLU A 577 33.39 -12.53 -4.85
CA GLU A 577 33.53 -11.87 -6.15
C GLU A 577 33.11 -10.39 -6.12
N HIS A 578 32.01 -10.08 -5.43
CA HIS A 578 31.55 -8.70 -5.22
C HIS A 578 32.57 -7.86 -4.45
N PHE A 579 33.05 -8.37 -3.30
CA PHE A 579 34.00 -7.65 -2.45
C PHE A 579 35.32 -7.41 -3.18
N LEU A 580 35.87 -8.41 -3.88
CA LEU A 580 37.10 -8.29 -4.65
C LEU A 580 36.94 -7.28 -5.79
N ARG A 581 35.84 -7.35 -6.55
CA ARG A 581 35.56 -6.42 -7.66
C ARG A 581 35.48 -4.98 -7.22
N ASN A 582 34.87 -4.74 -6.05
CA ASN A 582 34.70 -3.39 -5.49
C ASN A 582 35.83 -2.98 -4.56
N ARG A 583 36.92 -3.76 -4.46
CA ARG A 583 38.07 -3.51 -3.58
C ARG A 583 37.68 -3.29 -2.10
N LEU A 584 36.63 -4.01 -1.65
CA LEU A 584 36.18 -4.00 -0.28
C LEU A 584 37.01 -4.98 0.54
N GLU A 585 37.19 -4.67 1.81
CA GLU A 585 37.95 -5.52 2.74
C GLU A 585 37.24 -6.85 2.99
N VAL A 586 37.93 -7.95 2.74
CA VAL A 586 37.44 -9.31 2.92
C VAL A 586 38.54 -10.19 3.53
N ASP A 587 38.17 -10.96 4.55
CA ASP A 587 39.02 -12.01 5.13
C ASP A 587 38.67 -13.36 4.47
N PRO A 588 39.66 -14.17 4.06
CA PRO A 588 39.41 -15.51 3.50
C PRO A 588 38.56 -16.42 4.41
N SER A 589 38.61 -16.21 5.72
CA SER A 589 37.82 -16.92 6.72
C SER A 589 36.38 -16.46 6.84
N ASP A 590 36.04 -15.30 6.25
CA ASP A 590 34.69 -14.73 6.32
C ASP A 590 33.64 -15.75 5.86
N THR A 591 32.63 -15.91 6.68
CA THR A 591 31.45 -16.71 6.34
C THR A 591 30.48 -15.92 5.46
N GLU A 592 29.54 -16.60 4.79
CA GLU A 592 28.41 -15.95 4.09
C GLU A 592 27.75 -14.91 4.99
N ARG A 593 27.51 -15.26 6.26
CA ARG A 593 26.86 -14.39 7.24
C ARG A 593 27.67 -13.15 7.57
N THR A 594 28.99 -13.30 7.71
CA THR A 594 29.90 -12.17 7.99
C THR A 594 29.90 -11.19 6.82
N LEU A 595 30.04 -11.71 5.59
CA LEU A 595 30.00 -10.88 4.37
C LEU A 595 28.67 -10.17 4.20
N CYS A 596 27.55 -10.86 4.44
CA CYS A 596 26.21 -10.24 4.43
C CYS A 596 26.10 -9.12 5.47
N SER A 597 26.61 -9.33 6.69
CA SER A 597 26.60 -8.32 7.75
C SER A 597 27.41 -7.09 7.37
N LYS A 598 28.57 -7.25 6.71
CA LYS A 598 29.39 -6.15 6.19
C LYS A 598 28.62 -5.31 5.16
N LEU A 599 27.69 -5.89 4.40
CA LEU A 599 26.79 -5.20 3.48
C LEU A 599 25.51 -4.66 4.15
N GLY A 600 25.38 -4.79 5.48
CA GLY A 600 24.17 -4.38 6.20
C GLY A 600 22.96 -5.29 5.97
N LEU A 601 23.18 -6.51 5.48
CA LEU A 601 22.14 -7.51 5.29
C LEU A 601 21.92 -8.30 6.57
N VAL A 602 20.66 -8.47 6.97
CA VAL A 602 20.27 -9.22 8.16
C VAL A 602 19.46 -10.46 7.80
N PRO A 603 19.69 -11.62 8.43
CA PRO A 603 18.92 -12.82 8.15
C PRO A 603 17.52 -12.75 8.77
N VAL A 604 16.54 -13.26 8.03
CA VAL A 604 15.15 -13.45 8.44
C VAL A 604 14.82 -14.93 8.27
N TYR A 605 14.29 -15.56 9.31
CA TYR A 605 13.97 -16.98 9.34
C TYR A 605 12.47 -17.22 9.30
N ASN A 606 12.03 -18.19 8.49
CA ASN A 606 10.65 -18.66 8.47
C ASN A 606 10.42 -19.85 9.42
N SER A 607 9.23 -20.47 9.35
CA SER A 607 8.90 -21.66 10.16
C SER A 607 9.54 -22.96 9.63
N GLY A 608 10.16 -22.97 8.46
CA GLY A 608 10.74 -24.13 7.80
C GLY A 608 9.81 -24.84 6.83
N ASN A 609 10.19 -26.04 6.41
CA ASN A 609 9.39 -26.89 5.54
C ASN A 609 9.25 -28.29 6.16
N PHE A 610 8.15 -28.96 5.82
CA PHE A 610 7.99 -30.39 5.99
C PHE A 610 8.52 -31.12 4.75
N LYS A 611 9.26 -32.20 4.94
CA LYS A 611 9.76 -33.05 3.86
C LYS A 611 8.87 -34.30 3.72
N TYR A 612 8.51 -34.60 2.49
CA TYR A 612 7.67 -35.75 2.15
C TYR A 612 8.32 -36.59 1.05
N ARG A 613 8.01 -37.90 1.05
CA ARG A 613 8.42 -38.85 0.03
C ARG A 613 7.21 -39.65 -0.47
N LEU A 614 7.10 -39.83 -1.78
CA LEU A 614 6.18 -40.77 -2.41
C LEU A 614 7.00 -41.85 -3.12
N LEU A 615 6.75 -43.08 -2.78
CA LEU A 615 7.26 -44.24 -3.54
C LEU A 615 6.38 -44.43 -4.77
N LEU A 616 7.01 -44.61 -5.97
CA LEU A 616 6.34 -44.62 -7.26
C LEU A 616 6.05 -46.01 -7.80
#